data_29f5632fd786d7109252def5166ccf56
#
_entry.id   29f5632fd786d7109252def5166ccf56
#
_cell.length_a   1.000
_cell.length_b   1.000
_cell.length_c   1.000
_cell.angle_alpha   90.00
_cell.angle_beta   90.00
_cell.angle_gamma   90.00
#
_symmetry.space_group_name_H-M   'P 1'
#
loop_
_entity.id
_entity.type
_entity.pdbx_description
1 polymer ?
#
loop_
_entity_poly.entity_id
_entity_poly.type
_entity_poly.pdbx_seq_one_letter_code
_entity_poly.pdbx_strand_id
1 'polypeptide(L)'
;LDLVNNRLIPNAMEPRAAIGSYNRASDEYTLYVSNQNPHVERLLMTAFVMGLPEHKVRVIAPDVGGGFGSKIYLYAEDVCLTWASKKLNRNIKWVADRSEAFLSDAHGRDHVSHAEMAMDKDGKFLALRVHTHANLGAYLSTFASAVPTILYATLLAGQYSTPQVYVEVDSWFTNTAPVDAYRGAGRPEATYLLERLVTRCAWEMGLSQDEIRRRNFIQTFPYQTPVALQYDTGDFHACMDGANKLADVAGFEQRKAASAAKGLLRGIGYSSYIEACGIAPSNIAGALGARAGLFECGEVRVHPTGSVTVF
;
A
#
# COMPACT_ATOMS: atom_id res chain seq x y z
N LEU A 1 16.91 16.10 -5.70
CA LEU A 1 16.33 16.09 -4.36
C LEU A 1 16.57 14.73 -3.71
N ASP A 2 17.19 14.72 -2.54
CA ASP A 2 17.36 13.51 -1.74
C ASP A 2 16.22 13.45 -0.71
N LEU A 3 15.63 12.27 -0.57
CA LEU A 3 14.46 12.03 0.27
C LEU A 3 14.61 10.75 1.09
N VAL A 4 14.20 10.82 2.33
CA VAL A 4 14.01 9.66 3.20
C VAL A 4 12.51 9.50 3.47
N ASN A 5 11.96 8.37 3.09
CA ASN A 5 10.62 7.96 3.49
C ASN A 5 10.77 6.98 4.64
N ASN A 6 10.54 7.46 5.84
CA ASN A 6 10.83 6.72 7.06
C ASN A 6 10.03 5.41 7.15
N ARG A 7 10.66 4.40 7.76
CA ARG A 7 9.98 3.17 8.16
C ARG A 7 8.79 3.47 9.06
N LEU A 8 7.67 2.77 8.83
CA LEU A 8 6.44 2.86 9.61
C LEU A 8 5.98 1.47 10.01
N ILE A 9 5.34 1.38 11.18
CA ILE A 9 4.63 0.19 11.63
C ILE A 9 3.12 0.42 11.48
N PRO A 10 2.35 -0.55 10.96
CA PRO A 10 0.90 -0.43 10.74
C PRO A 10 0.05 -0.24 12.00
N ASN A 11 0.53 -0.56 13.16
CA ASN A 11 -0.06 -0.31 14.48
C ASN A 11 -1.61 -0.42 14.56
N ALA A 12 -2.18 -1.54 14.10
CA ALA A 12 -3.60 -1.82 14.26
C ALA A 12 -3.98 -1.84 15.76
N MET A 13 -5.17 -1.36 16.13
CA MET A 13 -5.61 -1.35 17.53
C MET A 13 -5.69 -2.76 18.11
N GLU A 14 -6.13 -3.74 17.32
CA GLU A 14 -6.03 -5.15 17.63
C GLU A 14 -4.66 -5.69 17.20
N PRO A 15 -3.78 -6.16 18.10
CA PRO A 15 -2.60 -6.94 17.74
C PRO A 15 -2.97 -8.24 17.02
N ARG A 16 -1.99 -8.94 16.44
CA ARG A 16 -2.23 -10.25 15.82
C ARG A 16 -2.67 -11.26 16.87
N ALA A 17 -3.61 -12.12 16.50
CA ALA A 17 -4.11 -13.21 17.33
C ALA A 17 -4.51 -14.40 16.47
N ALA A 18 -4.30 -15.60 16.98
CA ALA A 18 -4.68 -16.82 16.28
C ALA A 18 -5.04 -17.97 17.23
N ILE A 19 -5.88 -18.88 16.74
CA ILE A 19 -6.23 -20.14 17.40
C ILE A 19 -6.12 -21.27 16.40
N GLY A 20 -5.20 -22.19 16.61
CA GLY A 20 -5.10 -23.44 15.86
C GLY A 20 -5.91 -24.55 16.52
N SER A 21 -6.67 -25.27 15.73
CA SER A 21 -7.48 -26.41 16.14
C SER A 21 -7.26 -27.59 15.18
N TYR A 22 -7.30 -28.80 15.70
CA TYR A 22 -7.19 -30.03 14.92
C TYR A 22 -8.32 -30.99 15.26
N ASN A 23 -9.01 -31.46 14.22
CA ASN A 23 -10.02 -32.50 14.34
C ASN A 23 -9.44 -33.85 13.97
N ARG A 24 -9.27 -34.72 14.97
CA ARG A 24 -8.70 -36.07 14.80
C ARG A 24 -9.57 -36.98 13.94
N ALA A 25 -10.89 -36.83 13.96
CA ALA A 25 -11.81 -37.72 13.23
C ALA A 25 -11.77 -37.49 11.71
N SER A 26 -11.66 -36.23 11.28
CA SER A 26 -11.56 -35.84 9.85
C SER A 26 -10.13 -35.62 9.37
N ASP A 27 -9.15 -35.64 10.27
CA ASP A 27 -7.75 -35.25 9.99
C ASP A 27 -7.65 -33.86 9.34
N GLU A 28 -8.35 -32.87 9.93
CA GLU A 28 -8.43 -31.52 9.40
C GLU A 28 -8.01 -30.50 10.44
N TYR A 29 -7.46 -29.39 9.96
CA TYR A 29 -7.08 -28.24 10.78
C TYR A 29 -8.06 -27.09 10.58
N THR A 30 -8.27 -26.31 11.62
CA THR A 30 -8.93 -25.02 11.54
C THR A 30 -8.05 -23.97 12.21
N LEU A 31 -7.74 -22.92 11.47
CA LEU A 31 -7.05 -21.73 11.97
C LEU A 31 -8.04 -20.57 12.02
N TYR A 32 -8.29 -20.05 13.22
CA TYR A 32 -8.94 -18.75 13.42
C TYR A 32 -7.84 -17.72 13.58
N VAL A 33 -7.84 -16.67 12.76
CA VAL A 33 -6.71 -15.74 12.71
C VAL A 33 -7.16 -14.33 12.41
N SER A 34 -6.52 -13.37 13.06
CA SER A 34 -6.66 -11.95 12.76
C SER A 34 -5.90 -11.63 11.46
N ASN A 35 -6.55 -11.84 10.30
CA ASN A 35 -5.91 -11.82 8.97
C ASN A 35 -6.78 -11.07 7.96
N GLN A 36 -6.11 -10.46 6.95
CA GLN A 36 -6.74 -9.73 5.84
C GLN A 36 -6.91 -10.57 4.57
N ASN A 37 -6.26 -11.74 4.53
CA ASN A 37 -6.15 -12.54 3.31
C ASN A 37 -6.18 -14.05 3.59
N PRO A 38 -7.31 -14.59 4.11
CA PRO A 38 -7.40 -15.97 4.57
C PRO A 38 -7.16 -17.01 3.46
N HIS A 39 -7.44 -16.66 2.20
CA HIS A 39 -7.21 -17.59 1.06
C HIS A 39 -5.73 -17.76 0.75
N VAL A 40 -4.96 -16.66 0.74
CA VAL A 40 -3.51 -16.72 0.53
C VAL A 40 -2.83 -17.36 1.74
N GLU A 41 -3.27 -17.03 2.96
CA GLU A 41 -2.84 -17.68 4.20
C GLU A 41 -2.94 -19.21 4.08
N ARG A 42 -4.13 -19.72 3.71
CA ARG A 42 -4.35 -21.16 3.50
C ARG A 42 -3.42 -21.73 2.45
N LEU A 43 -3.32 -21.08 1.28
CA LEU A 43 -2.46 -21.53 0.18
C LEU A 43 -0.99 -21.64 0.62
N LEU A 44 -0.46 -20.59 1.22
CA LEU A 44 0.94 -20.55 1.64
C LEU A 44 1.23 -21.57 2.75
N MET A 45 0.35 -21.66 3.74
CA MET A 45 0.47 -22.61 4.84
C MET A 45 0.47 -24.05 4.33
N THR A 46 -0.45 -24.40 3.45
CA THR A 46 -0.61 -25.78 2.97
C THR A 46 0.44 -26.17 1.96
N ALA A 47 0.61 -25.39 0.89
CA ALA A 47 1.45 -25.77 -0.24
C ALA A 47 2.96 -25.65 0.06
N PHE A 48 3.36 -24.63 0.83
CA PHE A 48 4.78 -24.31 0.97
C PHE A 48 5.37 -24.63 2.35
N VAL A 49 4.53 -24.76 3.40
CA VAL A 49 5.04 -24.97 4.76
C VAL A 49 4.66 -26.32 5.32
N MET A 50 3.37 -26.67 5.34
CA MET A 50 2.91 -27.92 5.98
C MET A 50 2.88 -29.14 5.04
N GLY A 51 2.97 -28.93 3.71
CA GLY A 51 2.89 -30.01 2.72
C GLY A 51 1.54 -30.74 2.73
N LEU A 52 0.45 -30.04 2.91
CA LEU A 52 -0.91 -30.55 3.02
C LEU A 52 -1.77 -30.16 1.82
N PRO A 53 -2.75 -31.00 1.44
CA PRO A 53 -3.79 -30.55 0.52
C PRO A 53 -4.61 -29.40 1.12
N GLU A 54 -4.97 -28.39 0.31
CA GLU A 54 -5.69 -27.19 0.78
C GLU A 54 -6.99 -27.52 1.53
N HIS A 55 -7.73 -28.55 1.11
CA HIS A 55 -8.98 -28.96 1.76
C HIS A 55 -8.82 -29.46 3.19
N LYS A 56 -7.58 -29.77 3.61
CA LYS A 56 -7.27 -30.19 4.99
C LYS A 56 -7.11 -29.02 5.96
N VAL A 57 -7.07 -27.81 5.47
CA VAL A 57 -6.91 -26.62 6.31
C VAL A 57 -8.04 -25.62 6.01
N ARG A 58 -8.78 -25.24 7.03
CA ARG A 58 -9.76 -24.16 7.00
C ARG A 58 -9.21 -22.96 7.72
N VAL A 59 -9.14 -21.81 7.04
CA VAL A 59 -8.74 -20.52 7.63
C VAL A 59 -9.97 -19.65 7.77
N ILE A 60 -10.19 -19.11 8.95
CA ILE A 60 -11.33 -18.29 9.31
C ILE A 60 -10.79 -16.96 9.86
N ALA A 61 -11.07 -15.87 9.16
CA ALA A 61 -10.86 -14.53 9.66
C ALA A 61 -12.22 -13.99 10.16
N PRO A 62 -12.40 -13.88 11.50
CA PRO A 62 -13.59 -13.23 12.07
C PRO A 62 -13.50 -11.72 11.89
N ASP A 63 -14.29 -10.96 12.66
CA ASP A 63 -14.14 -9.50 12.72
C ASP A 63 -12.73 -9.13 13.16
N VAL A 64 -12.03 -8.35 12.34
CA VAL A 64 -10.62 -8.00 12.52
C VAL A 64 -10.50 -6.53 12.90
N GLY A 65 -9.84 -6.23 14.02
CA GLY A 65 -9.68 -4.91 14.60
C GLY A 65 -8.58 -4.05 13.93
N GLY A 66 -8.55 -4.08 12.58
CA GLY A 66 -7.59 -3.39 11.74
C GLY A 66 -6.39 -4.26 11.36
N GLY A 67 -5.85 -4.02 10.17
CA GLY A 67 -4.68 -4.74 9.66
C GLY A 67 -3.70 -3.80 8.96
N PHE A 68 -4.22 -2.94 8.07
CA PHE A 68 -3.48 -1.91 7.33
C PHE A 68 -2.28 -2.43 6.56
N GLY A 69 -2.27 -3.73 6.23
CA GLY A 69 -1.20 -4.42 5.52
C GLY A 69 -0.45 -5.45 6.37
N SER A 70 -0.24 -5.22 7.67
CA SER A 70 0.55 -6.15 8.51
C SER A 70 -0.12 -7.51 8.75
N LYS A 71 -1.41 -7.64 8.49
CA LYS A 71 -2.15 -8.89 8.66
C LYS A 71 -2.45 -9.61 7.32
N ILE A 72 -1.68 -9.32 6.28
CA ILE A 72 -1.81 -10.00 4.96
C ILE A 72 -0.98 -11.30 4.92
N TYR A 73 0.12 -11.36 5.66
CA TYR A 73 1.19 -12.35 5.51
C TYR A 73 0.97 -13.60 6.32
N LEU A 74 1.62 -14.70 5.89
CA LEU A 74 1.76 -15.90 6.70
C LEU A 74 2.87 -15.68 7.73
N TYR A 75 2.51 -15.62 8.99
CA TYR A 75 3.45 -15.53 10.10
C TYR A 75 3.80 -16.89 10.69
N ALA A 76 4.98 -17.00 11.27
CA ALA A 76 5.47 -18.22 11.88
C ALA A 76 4.56 -18.71 13.02
N GLU A 77 3.98 -17.80 13.78
CA GLU A 77 3.08 -18.10 14.90
C GLU A 77 1.83 -18.85 14.41
N ASP A 78 1.23 -18.42 13.27
CA ASP A 78 0.02 -19.02 12.71
C ASP A 78 0.28 -20.48 12.30
N VAL A 79 1.44 -20.73 11.71
CA VAL A 79 1.88 -22.09 11.35
C VAL A 79 2.19 -22.92 12.58
N CYS A 80 2.98 -22.39 13.51
CA CYS A 80 3.43 -23.12 14.70
C CYS A 80 2.26 -23.58 15.56
N LEU A 81 1.28 -22.68 15.84
CA LEU A 81 0.14 -23.06 16.66
C LEU A 81 -0.81 -24.02 15.95
N THR A 82 -0.97 -23.91 14.63
CA THR A 82 -1.77 -24.84 13.84
C THR A 82 -1.14 -26.24 13.85
N TRP A 83 0.17 -26.34 13.59
CA TRP A 83 0.91 -27.59 13.70
C TRP A 83 0.87 -28.18 15.11
N ALA A 84 1.08 -27.36 16.14
CA ALA A 84 1.10 -27.78 17.54
C ALA A 84 -0.27 -28.31 18.00
N SER A 85 -1.38 -27.83 17.42
CA SER A 85 -2.72 -28.30 17.77
C SER A 85 -2.89 -29.79 17.50
N LYS A 86 -2.35 -30.33 16.40
CA LYS A 86 -2.31 -31.77 16.11
C LYS A 86 -1.34 -32.49 17.04
N LYS A 87 -0.14 -31.94 17.19
CA LYS A 87 0.91 -32.54 18.01
C LYS A 87 0.47 -32.77 19.46
N LEU A 88 -0.23 -31.80 20.02
CA LEU A 88 -0.70 -31.82 21.39
C LEU A 88 -2.15 -32.36 21.54
N ASN A 89 -2.84 -32.52 20.43
CA ASN A 89 -4.27 -32.85 20.38
C ASN A 89 -5.12 -31.89 21.22
N ARG A 90 -4.87 -30.59 21.08
CA ARG A 90 -5.54 -29.50 21.82
C ARG A 90 -5.63 -28.25 20.96
N ASN A 91 -6.62 -27.42 21.21
CA ASN A 91 -6.66 -26.07 20.66
C ASN A 91 -5.54 -25.24 21.28
N ILE A 92 -4.82 -24.50 20.45
CA ILE A 92 -3.71 -23.63 20.86
C ILE A 92 -4.07 -22.19 20.49
N LYS A 93 -4.06 -21.31 21.48
CA LYS A 93 -4.28 -19.86 21.30
C LYS A 93 -3.00 -19.08 21.54
N TRP A 94 -2.78 -18.10 20.70
CA TRP A 94 -1.76 -17.07 20.88
C TRP A 94 -2.36 -15.69 20.63
N VAL A 95 -1.88 -14.69 21.36
CA VAL A 95 -2.22 -13.28 21.18
C VAL A 95 -0.96 -12.47 21.40
N ALA A 96 -0.57 -11.67 20.41
CA ALA A 96 0.56 -10.77 20.53
C ALA A 96 0.28 -9.66 21.55
N ASP A 97 1.28 -9.27 22.31
CA ASP A 97 1.24 -8.00 23.00
C ASP A 97 1.67 -6.84 22.05
N ARG A 98 1.51 -5.61 22.48
CA ARG A 98 1.84 -4.45 21.65
C ARG A 98 3.33 -4.32 21.38
N SER A 99 4.19 -4.65 22.34
CA SER A 99 5.64 -4.60 22.18
C SER A 99 6.12 -5.68 21.22
N GLU A 100 5.55 -6.87 21.30
CA GLU A 100 5.81 -7.96 20.35
C GLU A 100 5.39 -7.57 18.93
N ALA A 101 4.21 -6.94 18.76
CA ALA A 101 3.76 -6.44 17.46
C ALA A 101 4.73 -5.41 16.86
N PHE A 102 5.26 -4.49 17.66
CA PHE A 102 6.26 -3.52 17.19
C PHE A 102 7.58 -4.17 16.73
N LEU A 103 7.94 -5.32 17.30
CA LEU A 103 9.20 -6.01 17.01
C LEU A 103 9.09 -7.01 15.85
N SER A 104 7.92 -7.63 15.66
CA SER A 104 7.76 -8.79 14.78
C SER A 104 6.82 -8.60 13.59
N ASP A 105 5.90 -7.64 13.64
CA ASP A 105 5.01 -7.39 12.50
C ASP A 105 5.79 -6.80 11.31
N ALA A 106 5.35 -7.09 10.10
CA ALA A 106 5.93 -6.47 8.92
C ALA A 106 5.67 -4.95 8.92
N HIS A 107 6.71 -4.19 8.61
CA HIS A 107 6.69 -2.74 8.54
C HIS A 107 6.38 -2.28 7.11
N GLY A 108 6.28 -0.96 6.90
CA GLY A 108 6.11 -0.36 5.58
C GLY A 108 7.10 0.77 5.32
N ARG A 109 7.13 1.26 4.07
CA ARG A 109 7.99 2.36 3.58
C ARG A 109 9.48 1.99 3.63
N ASP A 110 10.32 2.83 4.20
CA ASP A 110 11.76 2.65 4.37
C ASP A 110 12.54 2.74 3.04
N HIS A 111 12.33 3.85 2.35
CA HIS A 111 13.02 4.20 1.11
C HIS A 111 13.98 5.38 1.31
N VAL A 112 15.17 5.28 0.74
CA VAL A 112 16.07 6.40 0.52
C VAL A 112 16.15 6.63 -0.98
N SER A 113 15.76 7.82 -1.44
CA SER A 113 15.60 8.08 -2.87
C SER A 113 16.32 9.35 -3.28
N HIS A 114 16.94 9.31 -4.46
CA HIS A 114 17.39 10.47 -5.22
C HIS A 114 16.45 10.69 -6.39
N ALA A 115 15.90 11.91 -6.54
CA ALA A 115 14.94 12.23 -7.58
C ALA A 115 15.30 13.54 -8.28
N GLU A 116 15.18 13.55 -9.62
CA GLU A 116 15.48 14.69 -10.48
C GLU A 116 14.33 14.93 -11.45
N MET A 117 13.98 16.20 -11.65
CA MET A 117 12.98 16.63 -12.62
C MET A 117 13.63 17.57 -13.63
N ALA A 118 13.57 17.21 -14.90
CA ALA A 118 13.89 18.14 -15.99
C ALA A 118 12.65 18.95 -16.36
N MET A 119 12.83 20.25 -16.50
CA MET A 119 11.77 21.20 -16.83
C MET A 119 12.24 22.18 -17.92
N ASP A 120 11.30 22.70 -18.70
CA ASP A 120 11.57 23.84 -19.56
C ASP A 120 11.50 25.16 -18.76
N LYS A 121 11.79 26.28 -19.45
CA LYS A 121 11.76 27.63 -18.84
C LYS A 121 10.39 28.06 -18.33
N ASP A 122 9.34 27.43 -18.79
CA ASP A 122 7.94 27.73 -18.41
C ASP A 122 7.42 26.76 -17.32
N GLY A 123 8.29 25.86 -16.82
CA GLY A 123 7.95 24.91 -15.75
C GLY A 123 7.19 23.67 -16.23
N LYS A 124 7.23 23.36 -17.54
CA LYS A 124 6.70 22.09 -18.06
C LYS A 124 7.68 20.97 -17.76
N PHE A 125 7.16 19.85 -17.24
CA PHE A 125 7.95 18.66 -16.97
C PHE A 125 8.33 17.94 -18.26
N LEU A 126 9.61 17.65 -18.41
CA LEU A 126 10.20 17.00 -19.58
C LEU A 126 10.59 15.56 -19.26
N ALA A 127 11.19 15.33 -18.10
CA ALA A 127 11.58 14.00 -17.66
C ALA A 127 11.68 13.92 -16.12
N LEU A 128 11.41 12.74 -15.59
CA LEU A 128 11.63 12.36 -14.19
C LEU A 128 12.66 11.23 -14.16
N ARG A 129 13.69 11.37 -13.31
CA ARG A 129 14.63 10.29 -12.98
C ARG A 129 14.59 10.02 -11.48
N VAL A 130 14.44 8.76 -11.12
CA VAL A 130 14.37 8.32 -9.72
C VAL A 130 15.28 7.12 -9.52
N HIS A 131 16.11 7.18 -8.49
CA HIS A 131 16.87 6.05 -7.98
C HIS A 131 16.52 5.87 -6.50
N THR A 132 16.06 4.68 -6.13
CA THR A 132 15.58 4.37 -4.78
C THR A 132 16.32 3.16 -4.21
N HIS A 133 16.84 3.30 -2.99
CA HIS A 133 17.26 2.20 -2.15
C HIS A 133 16.11 1.82 -1.24
N ALA A 134 15.59 0.59 -1.39
CA ALA A 134 14.46 0.07 -0.63
C ALA A 134 14.92 -1.01 0.35
N ASN A 135 14.57 -0.87 1.61
CA ASN A 135 14.83 -1.89 2.63
C ASN A 135 13.76 -2.98 2.57
N LEU A 136 14.18 -4.25 2.55
CA LEU A 136 13.31 -5.42 2.59
C LEU A 136 13.28 -6.12 3.96
N GLY A 137 14.15 -5.68 4.89
CA GLY A 137 14.35 -6.37 6.17
C GLY A 137 15.24 -7.61 6.05
N ALA A 138 15.18 -8.50 7.03
CA ALA A 138 16.08 -9.65 7.13
C ALA A 138 15.72 -10.81 6.18
N TYR A 139 14.48 -10.85 5.71
CA TYR A 139 13.97 -11.85 4.77
C TYR A 139 12.76 -11.31 4.01
N LEU A 140 12.43 -11.90 2.87
CA LEU A 140 11.25 -11.51 2.10
C LEU A 140 9.97 -11.97 2.80
N SER A 141 9.09 -11.03 3.03
CA SER A 141 7.68 -11.30 3.31
C SER A 141 6.92 -11.54 1.99
N THR A 142 5.62 -11.77 2.06
CA THR A 142 4.81 -12.29 0.93
C THR A 142 4.81 -11.37 -0.29
N PHE A 143 4.70 -10.05 -0.11
CA PHE A 143 4.62 -9.07 -1.20
C PHE A 143 5.80 -8.08 -1.20
N ALA A 144 6.80 -8.28 -0.37
CA ALA A 144 7.90 -7.35 -0.11
C ALA A 144 8.59 -6.85 -1.39
N SER A 145 8.84 -7.73 -2.35
CA SER A 145 9.52 -7.35 -3.60
C SER A 145 8.66 -6.52 -4.55
N ALA A 146 7.32 -6.67 -4.51
CA ALA A 146 6.41 -5.95 -5.39
C ALA A 146 6.14 -4.52 -4.94
N VAL A 147 6.17 -4.25 -3.63
CA VAL A 147 5.83 -2.94 -3.05
C VAL A 147 6.77 -1.84 -3.53
N PRO A 148 8.11 -1.94 -3.35
CA PRO A 148 9.04 -0.89 -3.76
C PRO A 148 9.32 -0.86 -5.25
N THR A 149 8.90 -1.86 -6.02
CA THR A 149 9.15 -1.98 -7.45
C THR A 149 7.90 -1.66 -8.26
N ILE A 150 7.08 -2.66 -8.57
CA ILE A 150 5.93 -2.52 -9.48
C ILE A 150 4.90 -1.53 -8.92
N LEU A 151 4.50 -1.69 -7.65
CA LEU A 151 3.46 -0.86 -7.05
C LEU A 151 3.89 0.59 -6.81
N TYR A 152 5.17 0.81 -6.63
CA TYR A 152 5.79 2.13 -6.51
C TYR A 152 6.02 2.79 -7.88
N ALA A 153 6.73 2.11 -8.78
CA ALA A 153 7.18 2.68 -10.04
C ALA A 153 6.01 3.07 -10.95
N THR A 154 4.95 2.26 -10.99
CA THR A 154 3.79 2.51 -11.86
C THR A 154 2.98 3.74 -11.47
N LEU A 155 3.13 4.28 -10.25
CA LEU A 155 2.46 5.49 -9.79
C LEU A 155 3.32 6.76 -9.83
N LEU A 156 4.59 6.67 -10.24
CA LEU A 156 5.49 7.82 -10.32
C LEU A 156 5.12 8.83 -11.44
N ALA A 157 4.23 8.47 -12.37
CA ALA A 157 3.63 9.45 -13.27
C ALA A 157 2.71 10.44 -12.54
N GLY A 158 2.06 10.02 -11.45
CA GLY A 158 1.11 10.84 -10.71
C GLY A 158 -0.01 11.35 -11.61
N GLN A 159 -0.42 12.59 -11.40
CA GLN A 159 -1.41 13.30 -12.23
C GLN A 159 -0.78 14.10 -13.38
N TYR A 160 0.51 13.90 -13.65
CA TYR A 160 1.29 14.77 -14.52
C TYR A 160 1.59 14.16 -15.88
N SER A 161 1.60 15.01 -16.90
CA SER A 161 1.92 14.68 -18.28
C SER A 161 3.45 14.64 -18.54
N THR A 162 4.21 14.07 -17.62
CA THR A 162 5.67 13.90 -17.77
C THR A 162 5.97 12.89 -18.88
N PRO A 163 6.59 13.28 -19.99
CA PRO A 163 6.70 12.38 -21.15
C PRO A 163 7.71 11.24 -20.98
N GLN A 164 8.71 11.41 -20.12
CA GLN A 164 9.74 10.40 -19.87
C GLN A 164 9.95 10.18 -18.39
N VAL A 165 9.96 8.92 -17.96
CA VAL A 165 10.23 8.51 -16.57
C VAL A 165 11.25 7.38 -16.59
N TYR A 166 12.35 7.57 -15.85
CA TYR A 166 13.32 6.54 -15.54
C TYR A 166 13.25 6.21 -14.06
N VAL A 167 13.12 4.93 -13.73
CA VAL A 167 13.06 4.45 -12.34
C VAL A 167 14.01 3.29 -12.16
N GLU A 168 14.85 3.38 -11.16
CA GLU A 168 15.75 2.33 -10.72
C GLU A 168 15.51 2.07 -9.22
N VAL A 169 15.41 0.81 -8.83
CA VAL A 169 15.21 0.42 -7.44
C VAL A 169 16.20 -0.68 -7.06
N ASP A 170 17.07 -0.35 -6.11
CA ASP A 170 17.94 -1.31 -5.43
C ASP A 170 17.25 -1.78 -4.15
N SER A 171 17.03 -3.08 -4.06
CA SER A 171 16.40 -3.71 -2.90
C SER A 171 17.45 -4.38 -2.00
N TRP A 172 17.45 -4.04 -0.71
CA TRP A 172 18.48 -4.45 0.22
C TRP A 172 17.94 -5.29 1.37
N PHE A 173 18.60 -6.38 1.67
CA PHE A 173 18.39 -7.09 2.93
C PHE A 173 19.14 -6.40 4.07
N THR A 174 18.48 -6.30 5.22
CA THR A 174 19.03 -5.71 6.44
C THR A 174 18.68 -6.60 7.65
N ASN A 175 19.23 -6.30 8.82
CA ASN A 175 18.96 -7.05 10.06
C ASN A 175 17.73 -6.55 10.84
N THR A 176 16.68 -6.13 10.14
CA THR A 176 15.47 -5.58 10.75
C THR A 176 14.25 -6.47 10.46
N ALA A 177 13.10 -6.18 11.09
CA ALA A 177 11.83 -6.79 10.70
C ALA A 177 11.57 -6.59 9.19
N PRO A 178 10.85 -7.51 8.51
CA PRO A 178 10.52 -7.36 7.10
C PRO A 178 9.82 -6.04 6.80
N VAL A 179 10.07 -5.50 5.62
CA VAL A 179 9.33 -4.37 5.07
C VAL A 179 8.45 -4.88 3.94
N ASP A 180 7.17 -4.60 4.00
CA ASP A 180 6.19 -5.09 3.04
C ASP A 180 5.03 -4.08 2.90
N ALA A 181 3.86 -4.54 2.49
CA ALA A 181 2.71 -3.68 2.28
C ALA A 181 2.24 -3.01 3.58
N TYR A 182 2.18 -1.70 3.52
CA TYR A 182 1.47 -0.87 4.47
C TYR A 182 0.51 0.03 3.69
N ARG A 183 -0.66 0.27 4.20
CA ARG A 183 -1.78 1.07 3.64
C ARG A 183 -1.39 1.89 2.40
N GLY A 184 -1.82 1.45 1.20
CA GLY A 184 -1.44 2.01 -0.09
C GLY A 184 -0.29 1.30 -0.82
N ALA A 185 0.63 0.64 -0.10
CA ALA A 185 1.65 -0.28 -0.62
C ALA A 185 2.36 0.20 -1.90
N GLY A 186 3.37 1.04 -1.77
CA GLY A 186 4.14 1.63 -2.87
C GLY A 186 3.56 2.93 -3.42
N ARG A 187 2.22 3.10 -3.43
CA ARG A 187 1.58 4.31 -3.96
C ARG A 187 1.82 5.53 -3.07
N PRO A 188 1.73 5.46 -1.73
CA PRO A 188 2.10 6.58 -0.87
C PRO A 188 3.58 6.94 -0.97
N GLU A 189 4.46 5.97 -1.17
CA GLU A 189 5.89 6.19 -1.38
C GLU A 189 6.13 6.98 -2.67
N ALA A 190 5.45 6.60 -3.75
CA ALA A 190 5.50 7.32 -5.03
C ALA A 190 4.94 8.74 -4.89
N THR A 191 3.79 8.90 -4.25
CA THR A 191 3.15 10.18 -4.01
C THR A 191 4.03 11.11 -3.17
N TYR A 192 4.61 10.60 -2.09
CA TYR A 192 5.51 11.38 -1.23
C TYR A 192 6.71 11.91 -2.01
N LEU A 193 7.39 11.04 -2.77
CA LEU A 193 8.54 11.43 -3.56
C LEU A 193 8.17 12.47 -4.62
N LEU A 194 7.16 12.16 -5.43
CA LEU A 194 6.76 13.01 -6.56
C LEU A 194 6.28 14.39 -6.10
N GLU A 195 5.40 14.44 -5.10
CA GLU A 195 4.81 15.69 -4.63
C GLU A 195 5.81 16.58 -3.87
N ARG A 196 6.78 15.96 -3.18
CA ARG A 196 7.91 16.69 -2.60
C ARG A 196 8.79 17.31 -3.68
N LEU A 197 9.08 16.54 -4.74
CA LEU A 197 9.87 17.02 -5.88
C LEU A 197 9.14 18.13 -6.63
N VAL A 198 7.85 17.97 -6.94
CA VAL A 198 7.02 18.99 -7.60
C VAL A 198 6.96 20.29 -6.78
N THR A 199 6.84 20.19 -5.46
CA THR A 199 6.89 21.35 -4.57
C THR A 199 8.27 22.04 -4.63
N ARG A 200 9.35 21.25 -4.68
CA ARG A 200 10.70 21.81 -4.84
C ARG A 200 10.85 22.50 -6.19
N CYS A 201 10.33 21.92 -7.27
CA CYS A 201 10.31 22.52 -8.59
C CYS A 201 9.58 23.89 -8.60
N ALA A 202 8.44 23.99 -7.91
CA ALA A 202 7.73 25.26 -7.77
C ALA A 202 8.63 26.35 -7.17
N TRP A 203 9.32 26.04 -6.08
CA TRP A 203 10.22 27.00 -5.41
C TRP A 203 11.39 27.42 -6.29
N GLU A 204 12.05 26.49 -6.98
CA GLU A 204 13.17 26.79 -7.89
C GLU A 204 12.74 27.65 -9.08
N MET A 205 11.51 27.50 -9.54
CA MET A 205 10.94 28.27 -10.65
C MET A 205 10.29 29.59 -10.20
N GLY A 206 10.19 29.85 -8.89
CA GLY A 206 9.46 31.00 -8.36
C GLY A 206 7.96 30.97 -8.62
N LEU A 207 7.40 29.76 -8.80
CA LEU A 207 5.96 29.54 -9.03
C LEU A 207 5.25 29.14 -7.74
N SER A 208 3.94 29.36 -7.69
CA SER A 208 3.14 28.79 -6.61
C SER A 208 3.04 27.26 -6.75
N GLN A 209 2.80 26.59 -5.62
CA GLN A 209 2.62 25.12 -5.63
C GLN A 209 1.40 24.68 -6.45
N ASP A 210 0.37 25.51 -6.52
CA ASP A 210 -0.81 25.28 -7.36
C ASP A 210 -0.46 25.45 -8.84
N GLU A 211 0.21 26.52 -9.21
CA GLU A 211 0.52 26.86 -10.61
C GLU A 211 1.41 25.81 -11.28
N ILE A 212 2.47 25.32 -10.62
CA ILE A 212 3.35 24.29 -11.21
C ILE A 212 2.57 23.00 -11.51
N ARG A 213 1.61 22.64 -10.64
CA ARG A 213 0.76 21.46 -10.83
C ARG A 213 -0.18 21.63 -12.00
N ARG A 214 -0.88 22.76 -12.07
CA ARG A 214 -1.81 23.09 -13.17
C ARG A 214 -1.14 23.07 -14.55
N ARG A 215 0.07 23.58 -14.65
CA ARG A 215 0.84 23.57 -15.91
C ARG A 215 1.11 22.14 -16.40
N ASN A 216 1.14 21.17 -15.50
CA ASN A 216 1.57 19.81 -15.78
C ASN A 216 0.48 18.75 -15.66
N PHE A 217 -0.72 19.07 -15.23
CA PHE A 217 -1.81 18.12 -15.17
C PHE A 217 -2.13 17.51 -16.52
N ILE A 218 -2.43 16.21 -16.50
CA ILE A 218 -3.01 15.50 -17.63
C ILE A 218 -4.40 16.08 -17.92
N GLN A 219 -4.66 16.38 -19.19
CA GLN A 219 -5.90 17.05 -19.63
C GLN A 219 -6.72 16.23 -20.62
N THR A 220 -6.09 15.23 -21.23
CA THR A 220 -6.74 14.40 -22.26
C THR A 220 -6.77 12.96 -21.83
N PHE A 221 -7.92 12.32 -21.95
CA PHE A 221 -8.15 10.93 -21.57
C PHE A 221 -8.77 10.15 -22.74
N PRO A 222 -8.54 8.81 -22.85
CA PRO A 222 -7.64 8.05 -21.97
C PRO A 222 -6.18 8.49 -22.14
N TYR A 223 -5.42 8.45 -21.04
CA TYR A 223 -4.01 8.85 -21.03
C TYR A 223 -3.12 7.65 -20.69
N GLN A 224 -2.22 7.30 -21.62
CA GLN A 224 -1.22 6.27 -21.37
C GLN A 224 0.00 6.90 -20.69
N THR A 225 0.26 6.48 -19.45
CA THR A 225 1.45 6.92 -18.72
C THR A 225 2.72 6.24 -19.28
N PRO A 226 3.89 6.83 -19.11
CA PRO A 226 5.16 6.19 -19.52
C PRO A 226 5.56 5.00 -18.62
N VAL A 227 4.81 4.74 -17.54
CA VAL A 227 5.09 3.70 -16.52
C VAL A 227 3.95 2.66 -16.41
N ALA A 228 3.50 2.19 -17.56
CA ALA A 228 2.57 1.08 -17.78
C ALA A 228 1.08 1.35 -17.55
N LEU A 229 0.67 2.21 -16.62
CA LEU A 229 -0.75 2.43 -16.34
C LEU A 229 -1.42 3.33 -17.39
N GLN A 230 -2.67 3.04 -17.71
CA GLN A 230 -3.53 3.90 -18.50
C GLN A 230 -4.62 4.46 -17.60
N TYR A 231 -4.80 5.79 -17.62
CA TYR A 231 -5.88 6.46 -16.91
C TYR A 231 -7.06 6.64 -17.87
N ASP A 232 -8.24 6.23 -17.46
CA ASP A 232 -9.44 6.22 -18.28
C ASP A 232 -10.12 7.59 -18.38
N THR A 233 -10.21 8.31 -17.25
CA THR A 233 -10.87 9.62 -17.13
C THR A 233 -10.32 10.40 -15.95
N GLY A 234 -10.60 11.72 -15.93
CA GLY A 234 -10.24 12.59 -14.82
C GLY A 234 -10.44 14.06 -15.15
N ASP A 235 -10.56 14.87 -14.09
CA ASP A 235 -10.49 16.33 -14.16
C ASP A 235 -9.69 16.85 -12.95
N PHE A 236 -8.38 16.90 -13.11
CA PHE A 236 -7.47 17.26 -12.02
C PHE A 236 -7.52 18.77 -11.71
N HIS A 237 -7.90 19.59 -12.69
CA HIS A 237 -8.12 21.02 -12.48
C HIS A 237 -9.34 21.27 -11.60
N ALA A 238 -10.47 20.62 -11.88
CA ALA A 238 -11.67 20.75 -11.06
C ALA A 238 -11.44 20.24 -9.62
N CYS A 239 -10.68 19.15 -9.43
CA CYS A 239 -10.29 18.67 -8.10
C CYS A 239 -9.48 19.70 -7.34
N MET A 240 -8.49 20.35 -7.98
CA MET A 240 -7.67 21.39 -7.39
C MET A 240 -8.50 22.63 -7.04
N ASP A 241 -9.41 23.05 -7.94
CA ASP A 241 -10.30 24.19 -7.70
C ASP A 241 -11.21 23.93 -6.50
N GLY A 242 -11.79 22.74 -6.42
CA GLY A 242 -12.61 22.30 -5.29
C GLY A 242 -11.84 22.34 -3.97
N ALA A 243 -10.63 21.79 -3.95
CA ALA A 243 -9.77 21.76 -2.76
C ALA A 243 -9.37 23.19 -2.33
N ASN A 244 -8.96 24.04 -3.28
CA ASN A 244 -8.60 25.43 -3.02
C ASN A 244 -9.78 26.23 -2.44
N LYS A 245 -10.97 26.01 -2.96
CA LYS A 245 -12.20 26.64 -2.46
C LYS A 245 -12.52 26.20 -1.03
N LEU A 246 -12.46 24.89 -0.75
CA LEU A 246 -12.73 24.33 0.58
C LEU A 246 -11.71 24.81 1.62
N ALA A 247 -10.43 24.88 1.24
CA ALA A 247 -9.35 25.37 2.11
C ALA A 247 -9.32 26.90 2.24
N ASP A 248 -10.14 27.61 1.50
CA ASP A 248 -10.12 29.09 1.40
C ASP A 248 -8.68 29.61 1.18
N VAL A 249 -8.04 29.12 0.10
CA VAL A 249 -6.66 29.49 -0.24
C VAL A 249 -6.55 31.01 -0.49
N ALA A 250 -7.57 31.64 -1.05
CA ALA A 250 -7.62 33.08 -1.27
C ALA A 250 -7.46 33.91 0.03
N GLY A 251 -8.04 33.41 1.14
CA GLY A 251 -7.91 34.03 2.47
C GLY A 251 -6.66 33.61 3.26
N PHE A 252 -5.78 32.78 2.68
CA PHE A 252 -4.67 32.18 3.43
C PHE A 252 -3.68 33.21 3.99
N GLU A 253 -3.25 34.20 3.20
CA GLU A 253 -2.28 35.20 3.65
C GLU A 253 -2.83 36.10 4.78
N GLN A 254 -4.11 36.40 4.76
CA GLN A 254 -4.77 37.10 5.87
C GLN A 254 -4.75 36.28 7.15
N ARG A 255 -5.09 34.98 7.05
CA ARG A 255 -5.04 34.03 8.20
C ARG A 255 -3.62 33.83 8.73
N LYS A 256 -2.63 33.81 7.83
CA LYS A 256 -1.21 33.68 8.17
C LYS A 256 -0.74 34.94 8.96
N ALA A 257 -1.06 36.13 8.48
CA ALA A 257 -0.74 37.38 9.18
C ALA A 257 -1.42 37.43 10.55
N ALA A 258 -2.70 37.09 10.65
CA ALA A 258 -3.43 37.04 11.92
C ALA A 258 -2.86 36.02 12.91
N SER A 259 -2.28 34.89 12.42
CA SER A 259 -1.59 33.91 13.25
C SER A 259 -0.23 34.47 13.73
N ALA A 260 0.54 35.11 12.84
CA ALA A 260 1.83 35.70 13.16
C ALA A 260 1.71 36.78 14.24
N ALA A 261 0.65 37.61 14.19
CA ALA A 261 0.35 38.60 15.22
C ALA A 261 0.13 38.00 16.63
N LYS A 262 -0.14 36.69 16.70
CA LYS A 262 -0.30 35.93 17.96
C LYS A 262 0.92 35.06 18.28
N GLY A 263 2.05 35.25 17.59
CA GLY A 263 3.24 34.43 17.74
C GLY A 263 3.13 33.00 17.20
N LEU A 264 2.12 32.72 16.34
CA LEU A 264 1.88 31.40 15.76
C LEU A 264 2.33 31.37 14.29
N LEU A 265 2.85 30.22 13.87
CA LEU A 265 3.18 29.94 12.47
C LEU A 265 2.01 29.22 11.78
N ARG A 266 1.73 29.63 10.52
CA ARG A 266 0.74 28.96 9.68
C ARG A 266 1.36 28.65 8.32
N GLY A 267 1.19 27.40 7.88
CA GLY A 267 1.65 26.93 6.58
C GLY A 267 0.53 26.34 5.75
N ILE A 268 0.74 26.25 4.44
CA ILE A 268 -0.08 25.56 3.49
C ILE A 268 0.80 24.66 2.63
N GLY A 269 0.33 23.47 2.32
CA GLY A 269 0.99 22.52 1.43
C GLY A 269 -0.01 21.86 0.50
N TYR A 270 0.50 21.38 -0.62
CA TYR A 270 -0.27 20.67 -1.63
C TYR A 270 0.26 19.27 -1.84
N SER A 271 -0.65 18.35 -2.06
CA SER A 271 -0.35 17.02 -2.58
C SER A 271 -1.48 16.62 -3.52
N SER A 272 -1.14 16.44 -4.79
CA SER A 272 -2.06 15.97 -5.83
C SER A 272 -1.70 14.54 -6.17
N TYR A 273 -2.60 13.59 -5.88
CA TYR A 273 -2.30 12.18 -6.05
C TYR A 273 -3.42 11.42 -6.73
N ILE A 274 -3.07 10.32 -7.33
CA ILE A 274 -3.98 9.30 -7.84
C ILE A 274 -3.70 8.00 -7.11
N GLU A 275 -4.75 7.25 -6.79
CA GLU A 275 -4.65 5.95 -6.14
C GLU A 275 -5.12 4.86 -7.09
N ALA A 276 -4.35 3.78 -7.22
CA ALA A 276 -4.78 2.59 -7.94
C ALA A 276 -5.55 1.68 -6.99
N CYS A 277 -6.86 1.76 -7.03
CA CYS A 277 -7.75 0.90 -6.24
C CYS A 277 -7.94 -0.45 -6.93
N GLY A 278 -7.50 -1.52 -6.26
CA GLY A 278 -7.54 -2.86 -6.80
C GLY A 278 -6.33 -3.21 -7.68
N ILE A 279 -6.22 -4.49 -7.98
CA ILE A 279 -5.20 -5.07 -8.88
C ILE A 279 -5.95 -5.94 -9.89
N ALA A 280 -6.57 -5.29 -10.87
CA ALA A 280 -7.41 -5.93 -11.87
C ALA A 280 -7.13 -5.34 -13.26
N PRO A 281 -7.43 -6.06 -14.31
CA PRO A 281 -7.89 -7.45 -14.32
C PRO A 281 -6.76 -8.47 -14.06
N SER A 282 -7.13 -9.68 -13.65
CA SER A 282 -6.19 -10.73 -13.23
C SER A 282 -5.14 -11.11 -14.28
N ASN A 283 -5.45 -11.00 -15.58
CA ASN A 283 -4.50 -11.28 -16.66
C ASN A 283 -3.34 -10.26 -16.69
N ILE A 284 -3.62 -8.98 -16.43
CA ILE A 284 -2.60 -7.93 -16.36
C ILE A 284 -1.74 -8.13 -15.11
N ALA A 285 -2.37 -8.35 -13.95
CA ALA A 285 -1.68 -8.63 -12.71
C ALA A 285 -0.84 -9.92 -12.82
N GLY A 286 -1.35 -10.96 -13.50
CA GLY A 286 -0.63 -12.19 -13.80
C GLY A 286 0.60 -11.98 -14.68
N ALA A 287 0.53 -11.11 -15.68
CA ALA A 287 1.66 -10.74 -16.52
C ALA A 287 2.78 -10.02 -15.73
N LEU A 288 2.41 -9.34 -14.66
CA LEU A 288 3.34 -8.69 -13.72
C LEU A 288 3.85 -9.65 -12.61
N GLY A 289 3.54 -10.94 -12.70
CA GLY A 289 4.05 -11.98 -11.81
C GLY A 289 3.09 -12.48 -10.73
N ALA A 290 1.92 -11.87 -10.56
CA ALA A 290 0.91 -12.34 -9.62
C ALA A 290 0.14 -13.53 -10.20
N ARG A 291 0.45 -14.74 -9.74
CA ARG A 291 -0.07 -15.99 -10.34
C ARG A 291 -1.22 -16.63 -9.56
N ALA A 292 -1.67 -16.03 -8.46
CA ALA A 292 -2.73 -16.55 -7.62
C ALA A 292 -3.53 -15.45 -6.95
N GLY A 293 -4.85 -15.65 -6.79
CA GLY A 293 -5.67 -14.95 -5.82
C GLY A 293 -6.07 -13.51 -6.11
N LEU A 294 -6.19 -13.11 -7.38
CA LEU A 294 -6.57 -11.73 -7.74
C LEU A 294 -7.95 -11.64 -8.41
N PHE A 295 -8.83 -12.58 -8.12
CA PHE A 295 -10.22 -12.54 -8.53
C PHE A 295 -11.12 -12.53 -7.30
N GLU A 296 -12.29 -11.97 -7.46
CA GLU A 296 -13.34 -11.99 -6.43
C GLU A 296 -14.45 -12.96 -6.85
N CYS A 297 -15.15 -13.51 -5.86
CA CYS A 297 -16.29 -14.38 -6.07
C CYS A 297 -17.42 -13.96 -5.14
N GLY A 298 -18.63 -13.90 -5.66
CA GLY A 298 -19.85 -13.70 -4.89
C GLY A 298 -20.79 -14.88 -5.11
N GLU A 299 -21.36 -15.44 -4.04
CA GLU A 299 -22.40 -16.44 -4.10
C GLU A 299 -23.72 -15.84 -3.57
N VAL A 300 -24.79 -16.01 -4.34
CA VAL A 300 -26.14 -15.64 -3.92
C VAL A 300 -26.99 -16.89 -3.84
N ARG A 301 -27.53 -17.20 -2.67
CA ARG A 301 -28.43 -18.31 -2.46
C ARG A 301 -29.85 -17.81 -2.18
N VAL A 302 -30.79 -18.19 -3.04
CA VAL A 302 -32.22 -17.92 -2.86
C VAL A 302 -32.85 -19.19 -2.26
N HIS A 303 -33.45 -19.07 -1.08
CA HIS A 303 -34.11 -20.17 -0.41
C HIS A 303 -35.57 -20.32 -0.86
N PRO A 304 -36.17 -21.51 -0.75
CA PRO A 304 -37.58 -21.74 -1.13
C PRO A 304 -38.57 -20.84 -0.37
N THR A 305 -38.17 -20.35 0.81
CA THR A 305 -38.95 -19.41 1.63
C THR A 305 -38.91 -17.96 1.12
N GLY A 306 -38.13 -17.66 0.06
CA GLY A 306 -37.93 -16.32 -0.47
C GLY A 306 -36.83 -15.53 0.24
N SER A 307 -36.19 -16.05 1.27
CA SER A 307 -35.03 -15.42 1.89
C SER A 307 -33.80 -15.53 0.99
N VAL A 308 -32.91 -14.54 1.05
CA VAL A 308 -31.68 -14.48 0.24
C VAL A 308 -30.49 -14.39 1.19
N THR A 309 -29.48 -15.22 0.93
CA THR A 309 -28.17 -15.15 1.61
C THR A 309 -27.13 -14.77 0.56
N VAL A 310 -26.30 -13.80 0.88
CA VAL A 310 -25.14 -13.39 0.06
C VAL A 310 -23.88 -13.75 0.82
N PHE A 311 -22.91 -14.37 0.12
CA PHE A 311 -21.63 -14.80 0.67
C PHE A 311 -20.49 -14.04 0.00
#